data_1ef4b9b7fb9b0c9bf9060c5b6ecfd2ca
#
_entry.id   1ef4b9b7fb9b0c9bf9060c5b6ecfd2ca
#
_cell.length_a   1.000
_cell.length_b   1.000
_cell.length_c   1.000
_cell.angle_alpha   90.00
_cell.angle_beta   90.00
_cell.angle_gamma   90.00
#
_symmetry.space_group_name_H-M   'P 1'
#
loop_
_entity.id
_entity.type
_entity.pdbx_description
1 polymer ?
#
loop_
_entity_poly.entity_id
_entity_poly.type
_entity_poly.pdbx_seq_one_letter_code
_entity_poly.pdbx_strand_id
1 'polypeptide(L)'
;MKKELVIKNTAGLHAALAAKLVQLASSFDVDVRLEYTDKVVDAKSILGLMSLAVPSGENITVIADGKDANLAIEEIENLLG
;
A
#
# COMPACT_ATOMS: atom_id res chain seq x y z
N MET A 1 6.01 -11.33 4.35
CA MET A 1 4.94 -11.00 5.31
C MET A 1 3.77 -10.34 4.58
N LYS A 2 2.57 -10.71 4.94
CA LYS A 2 1.34 -10.19 4.31
C LYS A 2 0.35 -9.74 5.36
N LYS A 3 -0.39 -8.69 5.05
CA LYS A 3 -1.50 -8.25 5.90
C LYS A 3 -2.61 -7.67 5.04
N GLU A 4 -3.85 -8.08 5.32
CA GLU A 4 -5.02 -7.52 4.66
C GLU A 4 -5.48 -6.27 5.41
N LEU A 5 -5.75 -5.20 4.67
CA LEU A 5 -6.17 -3.91 5.22
C LEU A 5 -7.40 -3.43 4.47
N VAL A 6 -8.17 -2.55 5.12
CA VAL A 6 -9.28 -1.84 4.48
C VAL A 6 -8.83 -0.40 4.22
N ILE A 7 -9.07 0.10 3.02
CA ILE A 7 -8.84 1.51 2.69
C ILE A 7 -9.93 2.34 3.36
N LYS A 8 -9.58 3.09 4.38
CA LYS A 8 -10.55 3.90 5.13
C LYS A 8 -10.68 5.34 4.67
N ASN A 9 -9.74 5.80 3.83
CA ASN A 9 -9.81 7.14 3.27
C ASN A 9 -11.06 7.24 2.38
N THR A 10 -11.86 8.30 2.55
CA THR A 10 -13.14 8.45 1.85
C THR A 10 -13.00 8.54 0.33
N ALA A 11 -11.85 9.01 -0.15
CA ALA A 11 -11.57 9.10 -1.58
C ALA A 11 -10.91 7.84 -2.16
N GLY A 12 -10.71 6.81 -1.33
CA GLY A 12 -10.01 5.60 -1.75
C GLY A 12 -8.52 5.86 -1.96
N LEU A 13 -7.88 5.03 -2.77
CA LEU A 13 -6.46 5.16 -3.08
C LEU A 13 -6.29 6.16 -4.23
N HIS A 14 -6.45 7.45 -3.91
CA HIS A 14 -6.32 8.54 -4.87
C HIS A 14 -4.86 9.02 -4.98
N ALA A 15 -4.60 9.97 -5.90
CA ALA A 15 -3.23 10.39 -6.22
C ALA A 15 -2.45 10.90 -5.01
N ALA A 16 -3.07 11.70 -4.14
CA ALA A 16 -2.39 12.25 -2.97
C ALA A 16 -2.00 11.15 -1.97
N LEU A 17 -2.90 10.19 -1.75
CA LEU A 17 -2.62 9.06 -0.85
C LEU A 17 -1.57 8.13 -1.45
N ALA A 18 -1.65 7.88 -2.76
CA ALA A 18 -0.64 7.08 -3.46
C ALA A 18 0.75 7.71 -3.34
N ALA A 19 0.85 9.03 -3.49
CA ALA A 19 2.13 9.73 -3.34
C ALA A 19 2.69 9.57 -1.92
N LYS A 20 1.84 9.69 -0.89
CA LYS A 20 2.26 9.48 0.49
C LYS A 20 2.72 8.04 0.73
N LEU A 21 2.02 7.07 0.14
CA LEU A 21 2.38 5.67 0.27
C LEU A 21 3.72 5.38 -0.39
N VAL A 22 3.98 5.95 -1.57
CA VAL A 22 5.28 5.81 -2.24
C VAL A 22 6.40 6.35 -1.35
N GLN A 23 6.21 7.54 -0.78
CA GLN A 23 7.21 8.14 0.11
C GLN A 23 7.47 7.26 1.32
N LEU A 24 6.41 6.77 1.94
CA LEU A 24 6.52 5.92 3.13
C LEU A 24 7.21 4.60 2.79
N ALA A 25 6.75 3.90 1.75
CA ALA A 25 7.33 2.63 1.35
C ALA A 25 8.80 2.78 0.95
N SER A 26 9.15 3.89 0.30
CA SER A 26 10.52 4.15 -0.13
C SER A 26 11.47 4.47 1.03
N SER A 27 10.93 4.83 2.19
CA SER A 27 11.75 5.08 3.36
C SER A 27 12.26 3.79 4.02
N PHE A 28 11.71 2.65 3.64
CA PHE A 28 12.13 1.35 4.14
C PHE A 28 12.95 0.62 3.10
N ASP A 29 13.99 -0.08 3.56
CA ASP A 29 14.81 -0.92 2.68
C ASP A 29 14.19 -2.33 2.62
N VAL A 30 12.94 -2.38 2.19
CA VAL A 30 12.18 -3.63 2.02
C VAL A 30 11.42 -3.57 0.71
N ASP A 31 11.10 -4.73 0.16
CA ASP A 31 10.23 -4.84 -0.99
C ASP A 31 8.78 -4.75 -0.49
N VAL A 32 8.00 -3.81 -1.02
CA VAL A 32 6.61 -3.61 -0.61
C VAL A 32 5.72 -3.66 -1.84
N ARG A 33 4.69 -4.49 -1.79
CA ARG A 33 3.71 -4.63 -2.86
C ARG A 33 2.30 -4.53 -2.32
N LEU A 34 1.40 -4.04 -3.17
CA LEU A 34 -0.03 -4.05 -2.89
C LEU A 34 -0.74 -4.98 -3.85
N GLU A 35 -1.61 -5.80 -3.29
CA GLU A 35 -2.47 -6.67 -4.08
C GLU A 35 -3.92 -6.26 -3.92
N TYR A 36 -4.62 -6.08 -5.04
CA TYR A 36 -6.04 -5.78 -5.06
C TYR A 36 -6.68 -6.56 -6.21
N THR A 37 -7.69 -7.36 -5.87
CA THR A 37 -8.30 -8.32 -6.80
C THR A 37 -7.22 -9.25 -7.37
N ASP A 38 -6.96 -9.22 -8.68
CA ASP A 38 -5.98 -10.08 -9.32
C ASP A 38 -4.68 -9.37 -9.67
N LYS A 39 -4.52 -8.11 -9.21
CA LYS A 39 -3.36 -7.29 -9.56
C LYS A 39 -2.43 -7.12 -8.38
N VAL A 40 -1.13 -7.22 -8.65
CA VAL A 40 -0.08 -6.95 -7.68
C VAL A 40 0.81 -5.87 -8.26
N VAL A 41 1.04 -4.80 -7.50
CA VAL A 41 1.88 -3.69 -7.94
C VAL A 41 2.92 -3.36 -6.89
N ASP A 42 4.01 -2.71 -7.32
CA ASP A 42 5.05 -2.22 -6.44
C ASP A 42 4.53 -0.96 -5.71
N ALA A 43 4.54 -0.97 -4.39
CA ALA A 43 4.08 0.18 -3.59
C ALA A 43 5.01 1.38 -3.71
N LYS A 44 6.18 1.22 -4.31
CA LYS A 44 7.12 2.32 -4.59
C LYS A 44 6.88 2.93 -5.98
N SER A 45 5.85 2.47 -6.70
CA SER A 45 5.48 2.99 -8.03
C SER A 45 4.14 3.68 -7.96
N ILE A 46 4.13 5.00 -8.17
CA ILE A 46 2.88 5.77 -8.14
C ILE A 46 1.95 5.35 -9.29
N LEU A 47 2.49 5.08 -10.46
CA LEU A 47 1.67 4.62 -11.59
C LEU A 47 1.05 3.25 -11.32
N GLY A 48 1.81 2.36 -10.68
CA GLY A 48 1.30 1.06 -10.27
C GLY A 48 0.13 1.20 -9.30
N LEU A 49 0.30 2.04 -8.27
CA LEU A 49 -0.75 2.26 -7.27
C LEU A 49 -2.00 2.88 -7.90
N MET A 50 -1.82 3.87 -8.76
CA MET A 50 -2.95 4.51 -9.43
C MET A 50 -3.70 3.55 -10.35
N SER A 51 -2.99 2.59 -10.94
CA SER A 51 -3.62 1.61 -11.85
C SER A 51 -4.57 0.66 -11.12
N LEU A 52 -4.42 0.49 -9.80
CA LEU A 52 -5.31 -0.35 -9.02
C LEU A 52 -6.70 0.25 -8.86
N ALA A 53 -6.81 1.57 -8.81
CA ALA A 53 -8.07 2.31 -8.69
C ALA A 53 -8.94 1.79 -7.52
N VAL A 54 -8.34 1.61 -6.35
CA VAL A 54 -9.02 1.02 -5.18
C VAL A 54 -9.99 2.01 -4.56
N PRO A 55 -11.31 1.71 -4.51
CA PRO A 55 -12.26 2.60 -3.86
C PRO A 55 -12.18 2.50 -2.33
N SER A 56 -12.75 3.50 -1.65
CA SER A 56 -12.90 3.47 -0.20
C SER A 56 -13.71 2.25 0.23
N GLY A 57 -13.30 1.66 1.34
CA GLY A 57 -13.99 0.51 1.93
C GLY A 57 -13.56 -0.85 1.40
N GLU A 58 -12.71 -0.88 0.38
CA GLU A 58 -12.24 -2.14 -0.19
C GLU A 58 -11.04 -2.69 0.54
N ASN A 59 -10.92 -4.01 0.53
CA ASN A 59 -9.77 -4.71 1.12
C ASN A 59 -8.62 -4.76 0.12
N ILE A 60 -7.41 -4.53 0.63
CA ILE A 60 -6.18 -4.76 -0.11
C ILE A 60 -5.26 -5.62 0.73
N THR A 61 -4.28 -6.26 0.10
CA THR A 61 -3.24 -7.01 0.81
C THR A 61 -1.91 -6.30 0.62
N VAL A 62 -1.26 -6.01 1.74
CA VAL A 62 0.10 -5.46 1.74
C VAL A 62 1.07 -6.62 1.89
N ILE A 63 2.05 -6.71 1.01
CA ILE A 63 3.08 -7.74 1.01
C ILE A 63 4.41 -7.06 1.19
N ALA A 64 5.13 -7.38 2.26
CA ALA A 64 6.44 -6.80 2.53
C ALA A 64 7.47 -7.90 2.80
N ASP A 65 8.61 -7.80 2.14
CA ASP A 65 9.74 -8.71 2.29
C ASP A 65 11.00 -7.94 2.62
N GLY A 66 11.65 -8.31 3.69
CA GLY A 66 12.88 -7.68 4.11
C GLY A 66 12.97 -7.58 5.61
N LYS A 67 14.06 -6.99 6.11
CA LYS A 67 14.38 -6.97 7.52
C LYS A 67 13.34 -6.21 8.35
N ASP A 68 12.84 -5.09 7.82
CA ASP A 68 11.89 -4.23 8.54
C ASP A 68 10.46 -4.38 8.01
N ALA A 69 10.12 -5.57 7.47
CA ALA A 69 8.79 -5.79 6.88
C ALA A 69 7.66 -5.53 7.88
N ASN A 70 7.80 -5.97 9.14
CA ASN A 70 6.79 -5.73 10.16
C ASN A 70 6.52 -4.24 10.37
N LEU A 71 7.58 -3.45 10.48
CA LEU A 71 7.49 -2.03 10.73
C LEU A 71 6.88 -1.32 9.51
N ALA A 72 7.28 -1.72 8.31
CA ALA A 72 6.74 -1.14 7.08
C ALA A 72 5.23 -1.38 6.99
N ILE A 73 4.77 -2.60 7.27
CA ILE A 73 3.34 -2.94 7.24
C ILE A 73 2.58 -2.12 8.29
N GLU A 74 3.11 -1.99 9.50
CA GLU A 74 2.47 -1.22 10.56
C GLU A 74 2.28 0.25 10.15
N GLU A 75 3.32 0.86 9.59
CA GLU A 75 3.26 2.25 9.15
C GLU A 75 2.30 2.43 7.97
N ILE A 76 2.28 1.48 7.05
CA ILE A 76 1.34 1.52 5.91
C ILE A 76 -0.10 1.38 6.42
N GLU A 77 -0.33 0.50 7.37
CA GLU A 77 -1.65 0.36 7.98
C GLU A 77 -2.12 1.66 8.61
N ASN A 78 -1.24 2.35 9.33
CA ASN A 78 -1.56 3.64 9.94
C ASN A 78 -1.90 4.70 8.88
N LEU A 79 -1.25 4.66 7.72
CA LEU A 79 -1.53 5.60 6.64
C LEU A 79 -2.84 5.30 5.94
N LEU A 80 -3.13 4.05 5.62
CA LEU A 80 -4.27 3.64 4.80
C LEU A 80 -5.53 3.32 5.62
N GLY A 81 -5.33 2.81 6.78
CA GLY A 81 -6.39 2.43 7.69
C GLY A 81 -6.61 3.45 8.78
#